data_c2c040614964a9cd275fa2719fc500bd
#
_entry.id   c2c040614964a9cd275fa2719fc500bd
#
_cell.length_a   1.000
_cell.length_b   1.000
_cell.length_c   1.000
_cell.angle_alpha   90.00
_cell.angle_beta   90.00
_cell.angle_gamma   90.00
#
_symmetry.space_group_name_H-M   'P 1'
#
loop_
_entity.id
_entity.type
_entity.pdbx_description
1 polymer ?
#
loop_
_entity_poly.entity_id
_entity_poly.type
_entity_poly.pdbx_seq_one_letter_code
_entity_poly.pdbx_strand_id
1 'polypeptide(L)'
;MSTGQKPTSRIVVLISGSGSNLQSLIDACHNNEIKAQITAVISNKPSVKGLDRATAANIPTLVIDHRDFSSRQEFDQHLSEAIQNFS
;
A
#
# COMPACT_ATOMS: atom_id res chain seq x y z
N MET A 1 -19.74 1.40 22.21
CA MET A 1 -19.53 1.44 21.81
C MET A 1 -19.34 1.41 20.99
N SER A 2 -18.99 1.51 20.76
CA SER A 2 -18.69 1.62 20.09
C SER A 2 -18.67 1.54 19.29
N THR A 3 -18.66 1.57 19.29
CA THR A 3 -18.49 1.45 18.63
C THR A 3 -18.41 1.49 17.67
N GLY A 4 -18.56 1.65 17.54
CA GLY A 4 -18.55 1.78 16.47
C GLY A 4 -17.57 1.85 15.52
N GLN A 5 -16.86 1.74 15.62
CA GLN A 5 -16.03 1.74 14.91
C GLN A 5 -15.79 1.00 13.92
N LYS A 6 -16.01 1.03 13.33
CA LYS A 6 -15.81 0.37 12.44
C LYS A 6 -15.99 0.78 11.43
N PRO A 7 -16.14 0.42 10.61
CA PRO A 7 -14.97 0.05 10.12
C PRO A 7 -14.45 1.01 9.25
N THR A 8 -13.38 0.98 9.38
CA THR A 8 -12.37 1.61 8.64
C THR A 8 -12.30 1.01 7.28
N SER A 9 -12.21 1.82 6.28
CA SER A 9 -11.94 1.36 4.93
C SER A 9 -10.53 0.78 4.87
N ARG A 10 -10.37 -0.30 4.13
CA ARG A 10 -9.07 -0.89 3.90
C ARG A 10 -8.54 -0.45 2.56
N ILE A 11 -7.31 0.03 2.53
CA ILE A 11 -6.71 0.51 1.29
C ILE A 11 -5.35 -0.12 1.08
N VAL A 12 -5.03 -0.32 -0.19
CA VAL A 12 -3.72 -0.76 -0.63
C VAL A 12 -3.11 0.40 -1.40
N VAL A 13 -1.89 0.78 -1.06
CA VAL A 13 -1.26 1.94 -1.67
C VAL A 13 -0.19 1.48 -2.65
N LEU A 14 -0.20 2.04 -3.84
CA LEU A 14 0.79 1.73 -4.88
C LEU A 14 1.79 2.87 -4.95
N ILE A 15 3.07 2.52 -4.92
CA ILE A 15 4.14 3.51 -4.96
C ILE A 15 5.19 3.13 -5.98
N SER A 16 6.01 4.10 -6.39
CA SER A 16 7.10 3.85 -7.32
C SER A 16 8.35 4.66 -6.98
N GLY A 17 8.37 5.34 -5.84
CA GLY A 17 9.48 6.21 -5.49
C GLY A 17 9.57 6.50 -4.01
N SER A 18 9.85 7.74 -3.65
CA SER A 18 10.15 8.14 -2.27
C SER A 18 9.00 7.95 -1.30
N GLY A 19 7.76 7.93 -1.81
CA GLY A 19 6.61 7.73 -0.95
C GLY A 19 6.25 8.91 -0.09
N SER A 20 6.54 10.14 -0.54
CA SER A 20 6.17 11.32 0.24
C SER A 20 4.65 11.43 0.41
N ASN A 21 3.90 11.09 -0.63
CA ASN A 21 2.44 11.04 -0.54
C ASN A 21 2.00 9.91 0.40
N LEU A 22 2.73 8.80 0.38
CA LEU A 22 2.46 7.70 1.29
C LEU A 22 2.64 8.14 2.73
N GLN A 23 3.71 8.90 3.01
CA GLN A 23 3.95 9.37 4.37
C GLN A 23 2.80 10.25 4.84
N SER A 24 2.32 11.14 3.99
CA SER A 24 1.18 11.99 4.34
C SER A 24 -0.06 11.16 4.66
N LEU A 25 -0.28 10.11 3.88
CA LEU A 25 -1.42 9.21 4.08
C LEU A 25 -1.28 8.42 5.38
N ILE A 26 -0.07 7.91 5.66
CA ILE A 26 0.20 7.20 6.90
C ILE A 26 -0.09 8.12 8.09
N ASP A 27 0.38 9.35 8.04
CA ASP A 27 0.18 10.31 9.12
C ASP A 27 -1.31 10.62 9.30
N ALA A 28 -2.03 10.80 8.21
CA ALA A 28 -3.46 11.10 8.27
C ALA A 28 -4.25 9.94 8.88
N CYS A 29 -3.89 8.71 8.53
CA CYS A 29 -4.53 7.54 9.10
C CYS A 29 -4.18 7.40 10.58
N HIS A 30 -2.94 7.66 10.94
CA HIS A 30 -2.49 7.55 12.32
C HIS A 30 -3.18 8.59 13.20
N ASN A 31 -3.40 9.77 12.68
CA ASN A 31 -4.03 10.87 13.42
C ASN A 31 -5.56 10.84 13.34
N ASN A 32 -6.13 9.84 12.71
CA ASN A 32 -7.57 9.69 12.52
C ASN A 32 -8.19 10.82 11.70
N GLU A 33 -7.38 11.48 10.88
CA GLU A 33 -7.88 12.50 9.97
C GLU A 33 -8.70 11.87 8.87
N ILE A 34 -8.34 10.63 8.49
CA ILE A 34 -9.16 9.83 7.60
C ILE A 34 -9.38 8.48 8.27
N LYS A 35 -10.58 7.93 8.04
CA LYS A 35 -10.94 6.66 8.65
C LYS A 35 -10.63 5.54 7.68
N ALA A 36 -9.34 5.24 7.55
CA ALA A 36 -8.86 4.21 6.66
C ALA A 36 -7.66 3.52 7.29
N GLN A 37 -7.48 2.28 6.91
CA GLN A 37 -6.33 1.49 7.33
C GLN A 37 -5.57 1.08 6.08
N ILE A 38 -4.27 1.37 6.06
CA ILE A 38 -3.41 0.93 4.96
C ILE A 38 -3.05 -0.52 5.26
N THR A 39 -3.57 -1.44 4.45
CA THR A 39 -3.35 -2.87 4.67
C THR A 39 -2.07 -3.36 4.02
N ALA A 40 -1.60 -2.70 2.98
CA ALA A 40 -0.34 -3.04 2.32
C ALA A 40 0.13 -1.90 1.45
N VAL A 41 1.43 -1.89 1.20
CA VAL A 41 2.04 -0.95 0.25
C VAL A 41 2.74 -1.80 -0.80
N ILE A 42 2.41 -1.56 -2.06
CA ILE A 42 2.97 -2.30 -3.18
C ILE A 42 3.79 -1.34 -4.02
N SER A 43 5.05 -1.69 -4.26
CA SER A 43 5.93 -0.89 -5.10
C SER A 43 6.19 -1.61 -6.40
N ASN A 44 6.22 -0.86 -7.52
CA ASN A 44 6.61 -1.44 -8.80
C ASN A 44 8.12 -1.35 -9.02
N LYS A 45 8.87 -0.91 -8.01
CA LYS A 45 10.32 -0.86 -8.05
C LYS A 45 10.87 -1.33 -6.71
N PRO A 46 11.98 -2.10 -6.72
CA PRO A 46 12.60 -2.52 -5.46
C PRO A 46 13.38 -1.38 -4.81
N SER A 47 13.61 -1.51 -3.54
CA SER A 47 14.53 -0.66 -2.77
C SER A 47 14.21 0.83 -2.83
N VAL A 48 12.94 1.19 -2.98
CA VAL A 48 12.56 2.60 -2.96
C VAL A 48 12.29 3.04 -1.52
N LYS A 49 12.48 4.33 -1.27
CA LYS A 49 12.35 4.88 0.07
C LYS A 49 10.93 4.73 0.64
N GLY A 50 9.92 4.71 -0.22
CA GLY A 50 8.55 4.52 0.23
C GLY A 50 8.34 3.19 0.95
N LEU A 51 9.09 2.15 0.56
CA LEU A 51 9.01 0.86 1.24
C LEU A 51 9.52 0.98 2.68
N ASP A 52 10.58 1.76 2.89
CA ASP A 52 11.10 1.99 4.24
C ASP A 52 10.08 2.72 5.12
N ARG A 53 9.36 3.66 4.53
CA ARG A 53 8.31 4.38 5.27
C ARG A 53 7.21 3.42 5.74
N ALA A 54 6.80 2.51 4.85
CA ALA A 54 5.77 1.53 5.19
C ALA A 54 6.27 0.58 6.28
N THR A 55 7.50 0.10 6.14
CA THR A 55 8.09 -0.80 7.12
C THR A 55 8.18 -0.14 8.49
N ALA A 56 8.57 1.12 8.53
CA ALA A 56 8.66 1.87 9.78
C ALA A 56 7.28 2.03 10.43
N ALA A 57 6.22 2.01 9.64
CA ALA A 57 4.86 2.11 10.14
C ALA A 57 4.21 0.75 10.37
N ASN A 58 4.98 -0.33 10.28
CA ASN A 58 4.51 -1.71 10.45
C ASN A 58 3.44 -2.11 9.44
N ILE A 59 3.56 -1.59 8.23
CA ILE A 59 2.64 -1.92 7.14
C ILE A 59 3.30 -2.96 6.24
N PRO A 60 2.61 -4.05 5.89
CA PRO A 60 3.17 -5.04 4.97
C PRO A 60 3.54 -4.42 3.63
N THR A 61 4.65 -4.87 3.07
CA THR A 61 5.13 -4.37 1.79
C THR A 61 5.28 -5.52 0.80
N LEU A 62 5.12 -5.19 -0.47
CA LEU A 62 5.29 -6.15 -1.56
C LEU A 62 5.89 -5.41 -2.75
N VAL A 63 6.84 -6.04 -3.42
CA VAL A 63 7.42 -5.49 -4.65
C VAL A 63 6.93 -6.32 -5.82
N ILE A 64 6.32 -5.66 -6.80
CA ILE A 64 5.89 -6.29 -8.04
C ILE A 64 6.54 -5.49 -9.15
N ASP A 65 7.71 -5.93 -9.59
CA ASP A 65 8.50 -5.22 -10.57
C ASP A 65 8.00 -5.55 -11.97
N HIS A 66 7.58 -4.52 -12.71
CA HIS A 66 7.02 -4.72 -14.05
C HIS A 66 8.03 -5.36 -15.01
N ARG A 67 9.33 -5.27 -14.72
CA ARG A 67 10.36 -5.89 -15.56
C ARG A 67 10.37 -7.41 -15.45
N ASP A 68 9.70 -7.97 -14.43
CA ASP A 68 9.63 -9.41 -14.24
C ASP A 68 8.54 -10.05 -15.10
N PHE A 69 7.80 -9.25 -15.86
CA PHE A 69 6.67 -9.73 -16.65
C PHE A 69 6.91 -9.48 -18.12
N SER A 70 6.44 -10.41 -18.95
CA SER A 70 6.66 -10.29 -20.38
C SER A 70 5.69 -9.33 -21.05
N SER A 71 4.61 -8.96 -20.38
CA SER A 71 3.65 -8.02 -20.93
C SER A 71 3.03 -7.21 -19.80
N ARG A 72 2.48 -6.05 -20.18
CA ARG A 72 1.77 -5.21 -19.23
C ARG A 72 0.54 -5.91 -18.68
N GLN A 73 -0.10 -6.69 -19.53
CA GLN A 73 -1.29 -7.42 -19.12
C GLN A 73 -0.99 -8.40 -17.99
N GLU A 74 0.13 -9.11 -18.09
CA GLU A 74 0.53 -10.03 -17.03
C GLU A 74 0.84 -9.29 -15.74
N PHE A 75 1.51 -8.16 -15.86
CA PHE A 75 1.82 -7.33 -14.70
C PHE A 75 0.54 -6.86 -14.02
N ASP A 76 -0.40 -6.34 -14.81
CA ASP A 76 -1.66 -5.82 -14.26
C ASP A 76 -2.47 -6.93 -13.59
N GLN A 77 -2.46 -8.13 -14.16
CA GLN A 77 -3.17 -9.25 -13.58
C GLN A 77 -2.57 -9.65 -12.24
N HIS A 78 -1.26 -9.73 -12.19
CA HIS A 78 -0.57 -10.09 -10.95
C HIS A 78 -0.80 -9.04 -9.87
N LEU A 79 -0.75 -7.79 -10.26
CA LEU A 79 -1.00 -6.68 -9.35
C LEU A 79 -2.43 -6.73 -8.80
N SER A 80 -3.39 -7.00 -9.67
CA SER A 80 -4.78 -7.09 -9.27
C SER A 80 -4.99 -8.22 -8.25
N GLU A 81 -4.35 -9.36 -8.47
CA GLU A 81 -4.44 -10.48 -7.55
C GLU A 81 -3.83 -10.13 -6.19
N ALA A 82 -2.71 -9.44 -6.21
CA ALA A 82 -2.06 -9.01 -4.97
C ALA A 82 -2.94 -8.06 -4.18
N ILE A 83 -3.57 -7.13 -4.87
CA ILE A 83 -4.49 -6.18 -4.22
C ILE A 83 -5.64 -6.93 -3.56
N GLN A 84 -6.21 -7.91 -4.26
CA GLN A 84 -7.30 -8.69 -3.71
C GLN A 84 -6.87 -9.47 -2.46
N ASN A 85 -5.64 -9.96 -2.44
CA ASN A 85 -5.15 -10.71 -1.29
C ASN A 85 -5.02 -9.85 -0.03
N PHE A 86 -4.83 -8.55 -0.20
CA PHE A 86 -4.69 -7.64 0.93
C PHE A 86 -5.99 -6.90 1.27
N SER A 87 -6.98 -7.04 0.45
CA SER A 87 -8.28 -6.38 0.71
C SER A 87 -9.21 -7.29 1.53
#